data_4611b35f61d548fd312eede532cd28e8
#
_entry.id   4611b35f61d548fd312eede532cd28e8
#
_cell.length_a   1.000
_cell.length_b   1.000
_cell.length_c   1.000
_cell.angle_alpha   90.00
_cell.angle_beta   90.00
_cell.angle_gamma   90.00
#
_symmetry.space_group_name_H-M   'P 1'
#
loop_
_entity.id
_entity.type
_entity.pdbx_description
1 polymer ?
#
loop_
_entity_poly.entity_id
_entity_poly.type
_entity_poly.pdbx_seq_one_letter_code
_entity_poly.pdbx_strand_id
1 'polypeptide(L)'
;MTQKTGRFGASGREFCLYSLEKEDIEETLQLMDRCVGENLYQKEELEQAIGSSERAFLLLRTAEGELAGYIYYYLTNEKQIAEDTRLTEQKIQQVCQQDTLAPVGKIQSVGIKEAFRRQGLVVWLMKYALRQFAEKGIGEVFIICWNAGGKVPLERALQECKFVHLFSAKMIWYNKKELYCPYCKGLCKCDAEVYFKKVKERNCKRK
;
A
#
# COMPACT_ATOMS: atom_id res chain seq x y z
N MET A 1 -13.57 10.59 -17.67
CA MET A 1 -12.18 10.84 -18.20
C MET A 1 -11.22 10.50 -17.08
N THR A 2 -10.44 9.43 -17.27
CA THR A 2 -9.49 8.93 -16.26
C THR A 2 -8.41 9.97 -15.97
N GLN A 3 -8.33 10.45 -14.74
CA GLN A 3 -7.40 11.52 -14.40
C GLN A 3 -5.97 10.95 -14.28
N LYS A 4 -5.09 11.37 -15.20
CA LYS A 4 -3.67 11.05 -15.19
C LYS A 4 -2.98 11.84 -14.06
N THR A 5 -2.35 11.11 -13.10
CA THR A 5 -1.78 11.71 -11.89
C THR A 5 -0.25 11.70 -11.84
N GLY A 6 0.40 10.89 -12.69
CA GLY A 6 1.86 10.79 -12.70
C GLY A 6 2.41 10.07 -13.92
N ARG A 7 3.72 10.22 -14.16
CA ARG A 7 4.46 9.58 -15.25
C ARG A 7 5.81 9.07 -14.76
N PHE A 8 6.23 7.92 -15.24
CA PHE A 8 7.52 7.31 -14.92
C PHE A 8 8.08 6.52 -16.09
N GLY A 9 9.39 6.66 -16.33
CA GLY A 9 10.12 5.87 -17.32
C GLY A 9 10.97 4.79 -16.66
N ALA A 10 10.85 3.54 -17.11
CA ALA A 10 11.68 2.44 -16.67
C ALA A 10 11.94 1.46 -17.81
N SER A 11 13.18 0.98 -17.92
CA SER A 11 13.59 -0.03 -18.92
C SER A 11 13.15 0.30 -20.36
N GLY A 12 13.24 1.58 -20.74
CA GLY A 12 12.84 2.05 -22.08
C GLY A 12 11.31 2.15 -22.31
N ARG A 13 10.50 1.92 -21.28
CA ARG A 13 9.04 2.05 -21.32
C ARG A 13 8.57 3.22 -20.49
N GLU A 14 7.46 3.82 -20.92
CA GLU A 14 6.77 4.85 -20.17
C GLU A 14 5.56 4.25 -19.45
N PHE A 15 5.38 4.65 -18.19
CA PHE A 15 4.26 4.28 -17.34
C PHE A 15 3.54 5.53 -16.86
N CYS A 16 2.22 5.43 -16.75
CA CYS A 16 1.37 6.50 -16.26
C CYS A 16 0.52 6.00 -15.10
N LEU A 17 0.28 6.88 -14.13
CA LEU A 17 -0.66 6.65 -13.04
C LEU A 17 -2.02 7.24 -13.36
N TYR A 18 -3.05 6.46 -13.07
CA TYR A 18 -4.45 6.83 -13.21
C TYR A 18 -5.20 6.53 -11.94
N SER A 19 -6.19 7.34 -11.60
CA SER A 19 -7.13 6.98 -10.54
C SER A 19 -7.99 5.81 -10.96
N LEU A 20 -8.35 4.95 -10.01
CA LEU A 20 -9.27 3.84 -10.23
C LEU A 20 -10.66 4.38 -10.63
N GLU A 21 -11.24 3.83 -11.67
CA GLU A 21 -12.63 4.04 -12.08
C GLU A 21 -13.43 2.71 -11.96
N LYS A 22 -14.76 2.76 -12.07
CA LYS A 22 -15.60 1.57 -11.88
C LYS A 22 -15.29 0.46 -12.90
N GLU A 23 -14.98 0.87 -14.10
CA GLU A 23 -14.65 -0.02 -15.21
C GLU A 23 -13.35 -0.79 -15.01
N ASP A 24 -12.45 -0.27 -14.17
CA ASP A 24 -11.14 -0.88 -13.88
C ASP A 24 -11.21 -1.95 -12.78
N ILE A 25 -12.30 -2.03 -12.01
CA ILE A 25 -12.37 -2.82 -10.77
C ILE A 25 -12.08 -4.29 -11.02
N GLU A 26 -12.72 -4.88 -12.03
CA GLU A 26 -12.60 -6.31 -12.31
C GLU A 26 -11.16 -6.70 -12.68
N GLU A 27 -10.54 -5.95 -13.60
CA GLU A 27 -9.14 -6.18 -14.00
C GLU A 27 -8.18 -5.97 -12.82
N THR A 28 -8.51 -5.00 -11.96
CA THR A 28 -7.71 -4.67 -10.76
C THR A 28 -7.78 -5.79 -9.73
N LEU A 29 -8.96 -6.31 -9.43
CA LEU A 29 -9.13 -7.45 -8.50
C LEU A 29 -8.37 -8.67 -8.98
N GLN A 30 -8.44 -9.00 -10.26
CA GLN A 30 -7.67 -10.12 -10.85
C GLN A 30 -6.14 -9.92 -10.68
N LEU A 31 -5.64 -8.68 -10.79
CA LEU A 31 -4.24 -8.40 -10.54
C LEU A 31 -3.92 -8.51 -9.04
N MET A 32 -4.78 -8.00 -8.17
CA MET A 32 -4.61 -8.08 -6.71
C MET A 32 -4.56 -9.53 -6.23
N ASP A 33 -5.45 -10.38 -6.71
CA ASP A 33 -5.47 -11.81 -6.38
C ASP A 33 -4.14 -12.50 -6.70
N ARG A 34 -3.55 -12.17 -7.84
CA ARG A 34 -2.22 -12.69 -8.23
C ARG A 34 -1.06 -12.12 -7.42
N CYS A 35 -1.21 -10.91 -6.85
CA CYS A 35 -0.15 -10.24 -6.11
C CYS A 35 -0.18 -10.52 -4.61
N VAL A 36 -1.38 -10.59 -4.00
CA VAL A 36 -1.56 -10.60 -2.55
C VAL A 36 -2.48 -11.72 -2.04
N GLY A 37 -2.94 -12.62 -2.91
CA GLY A 37 -3.81 -13.74 -2.58
C GLY A 37 -5.27 -13.48 -2.91
N GLU A 38 -5.95 -14.58 -3.29
CA GLU A 38 -7.31 -14.52 -3.79
C GLU A 38 -8.30 -14.12 -2.68
N ASN A 39 -9.24 -13.27 -3.04
CA ASN A 39 -10.31 -12.78 -2.16
C ASN A 39 -9.83 -12.00 -0.91
N LEU A 40 -8.59 -11.47 -0.92
CA LEU A 40 -8.14 -10.57 0.16
C LEU A 40 -8.92 -9.25 0.12
N TYR A 41 -9.26 -8.77 -1.07
CA TYR A 41 -10.01 -7.54 -1.32
C TYR A 41 -11.31 -7.86 -2.04
N GLN A 42 -12.36 -7.09 -1.72
CA GLN A 42 -13.67 -7.20 -2.33
C GLN A 42 -13.98 -5.97 -3.18
N LYS A 43 -14.92 -6.11 -4.12
CA LYS A 43 -15.33 -5.04 -5.03
C LYS A 43 -15.75 -3.77 -4.29
N GLU A 44 -16.51 -3.94 -3.22
CA GLU A 44 -17.05 -2.84 -2.40
C GLU A 44 -15.93 -2.01 -1.76
N GLU A 45 -14.80 -2.64 -1.41
CA GLU A 45 -13.65 -1.93 -0.84
C GLU A 45 -12.98 -1.04 -1.89
N LEU A 46 -12.88 -1.50 -3.13
CA LEU A 46 -12.33 -0.72 -4.23
C LEU A 46 -13.28 0.43 -4.62
N GLU A 47 -14.59 0.18 -4.65
CA GLU A 47 -15.60 1.20 -4.91
C GLU A 47 -15.52 2.37 -3.91
N GLN A 48 -15.25 2.09 -2.64
CA GLN A 48 -15.06 3.10 -1.59
C GLN A 48 -13.85 4.02 -1.82
N ALA A 49 -12.88 3.59 -2.61
CA ALA A 49 -11.71 4.42 -2.94
C ALA A 49 -11.97 5.39 -4.10
N ILE A 50 -13.01 5.14 -4.91
CA ILE A 50 -13.35 5.98 -6.06
C ILE A 50 -13.90 7.33 -5.56
N GLY A 51 -13.24 8.42 -5.96
CA GLY A 51 -13.65 9.78 -5.59
C GLY A 51 -13.42 10.15 -4.11
N SER A 52 -12.80 9.28 -3.32
CA SER A 52 -12.49 9.54 -1.91
C SER A 52 -11.38 10.57 -1.75
N SER A 53 -11.53 11.48 -0.79
CA SER A 53 -10.47 12.42 -0.39
C SER A 53 -9.42 11.79 0.54
N GLU A 54 -9.78 10.71 1.23
CA GLU A 54 -8.94 10.04 2.23
C GLU A 54 -8.26 8.77 1.68
N ARG A 55 -8.86 8.15 0.66
CA ARG A 55 -8.37 6.92 0.03
C ARG A 55 -7.91 7.21 -1.38
N ALA A 56 -6.79 6.64 -1.78
CA ALA A 56 -6.29 6.74 -3.14
C ALA A 56 -5.94 5.35 -3.66
N PHE A 57 -6.64 4.92 -4.67
CA PHE A 57 -6.32 3.73 -5.43
C PHE A 57 -5.85 4.14 -6.83
N LEU A 58 -4.57 3.88 -7.12
CA LEU A 58 -3.96 4.30 -8.38
C LEU A 58 -3.51 3.08 -9.17
N LEU A 59 -3.80 3.11 -10.46
CA LEU A 59 -3.41 2.11 -11.44
C LEU A 59 -2.19 2.59 -12.21
N LEU A 60 -1.20 1.72 -12.33
CA LEU A 60 -0.03 1.93 -13.18
C LEU A 60 -0.28 1.26 -14.53
N ARG A 61 -0.34 2.04 -15.61
CA ARG A 61 -0.53 1.52 -16.96
C ARG A 61 0.65 1.89 -17.85
N THR A 62 0.95 1.03 -18.82
CA THR A 62 1.90 1.36 -19.91
C THR A 62 1.34 2.45 -20.82
N ALA A 63 2.16 2.96 -21.72
CA ALA A 63 1.70 3.93 -22.73
C ALA A 63 0.58 3.37 -23.63
N GLU A 64 0.60 2.05 -23.84
CA GLU A 64 -0.39 1.32 -24.64
C GLU A 64 -1.67 0.99 -23.84
N GLY A 65 -1.73 1.38 -22.55
CA GLY A 65 -2.90 1.20 -21.70
C GLY A 65 -2.91 -0.13 -20.90
N GLU A 66 -1.91 -1.01 -21.05
CA GLU A 66 -1.85 -2.27 -20.31
C GLU A 66 -1.67 -2.02 -18.81
N LEU A 67 -2.48 -2.68 -17.96
CA LEU A 67 -2.34 -2.63 -16.50
C LEU A 67 -1.05 -3.33 -16.07
N ALA A 68 -0.11 -2.55 -15.54
CA ALA A 68 1.20 -3.01 -15.09
C ALA A 68 1.30 -3.18 -13.58
N GLY A 69 0.48 -2.46 -12.82
CA GLY A 69 0.50 -2.51 -11.37
C GLY A 69 -0.51 -1.57 -10.72
N TYR A 70 -0.47 -1.54 -9.41
CA TYR A 70 -1.34 -0.66 -8.61
C TYR A 70 -0.68 -0.27 -7.29
N ILE A 71 -1.19 0.79 -6.67
CA ILE A 71 -0.96 1.13 -5.27
C ILE A 71 -2.25 1.63 -4.64
N TYR A 72 -2.55 1.10 -3.45
CA TYR A 72 -3.66 1.52 -2.61
C TYR A 72 -3.13 2.05 -1.28
N TYR A 73 -3.49 3.29 -0.95
CA TYR A 73 -3.09 3.94 0.30
C TYR A 73 -4.19 4.90 0.79
N TYR A 74 -4.22 5.18 2.09
CA TYR A 74 -5.24 6.03 2.68
C TYR A 74 -4.81 6.65 4.01
N LEU A 75 -5.60 7.61 4.48
CA LEU A 75 -5.49 8.19 5.80
C LEU A 75 -6.22 7.32 6.82
N THR A 76 -5.60 7.14 7.98
CA THR A 76 -6.14 6.35 9.09
C THR A 76 -5.67 6.97 10.41
N ASN A 77 -5.80 6.25 11.51
CA ASN A 77 -5.32 6.63 12.82
C ASN A 77 -4.62 5.46 13.53
N GLU A 78 -3.97 5.76 14.64
CA GLU A 78 -3.21 4.77 15.42
C GLU A 78 -4.10 3.63 15.93
N LYS A 79 -5.33 3.93 16.31
CA LYS A 79 -6.30 2.92 16.77
C LYS A 79 -6.56 1.89 15.68
N GLN A 80 -6.82 2.32 14.44
CA GLN A 80 -7.04 1.42 13.32
C GLN A 80 -5.78 0.59 13.00
N ILE A 81 -4.58 1.17 13.10
CA ILE A 81 -3.33 0.40 12.96
C ILE A 81 -3.21 -0.67 14.04
N ALA A 82 -3.58 -0.35 15.28
CA ALA A 82 -3.58 -1.31 16.39
C ALA A 82 -4.58 -2.45 16.14
N GLU A 83 -5.79 -2.14 15.71
CA GLU A 83 -6.81 -3.12 15.34
C GLU A 83 -6.34 -4.02 14.19
N ASP A 84 -5.82 -3.44 13.11
CA ASP A 84 -5.34 -4.16 11.92
C ASP A 84 -4.18 -5.12 12.25
N THR A 85 -3.37 -4.78 13.24
CA THR A 85 -2.21 -5.59 13.68
C THR A 85 -2.51 -6.47 14.88
N ARG A 86 -3.68 -6.34 15.48
CA ARG A 86 -4.06 -6.98 16.76
C ARG A 86 -3.11 -6.66 17.90
N LEU A 87 -2.54 -5.47 17.87
CA LEU A 87 -1.68 -4.94 18.92
C LEU A 87 -2.44 -3.95 19.80
N THR A 88 -1.86 -3.60 20.93
CA THR A 88 -2.42 -2.54 21.78
C THR A 88 -2.09 -1.17 21.21
N GLU A 89 -3.01 -0.21 21.37
CA GLU A 89 -2.77 1.18 20.99
C GLU A 89 -1.48 1.72 21.62
N GLN A 90 -1.19 1.38 22.87
CA GLN A 90 0.03 1.78 23.56
C GLN A 90 1.31 1.37 22.84
N LYS A 91 1.34 0.18 22.19
CA LYS A 91 2.50 -0.23 21.39
C LYS A 91 2.67 0.63 20.13
N ILE A 92 1.59 1.05 19.52
CA ILE A 92 1.63 1.93 18.35
C ILE A 92 2.08 3.34 18.79
N GLN A 93 1.51 3.87 19.87
CA GLN A 93 1.83 5.19 20.43
C GLN A 93 3.31 5.34 20.85
N GLN A 94 3.97 4.27 21.31
CA GLN A 94 5.40 4.30 21.64
C GLN A 94 6.28 4.67 20.44
N VAL A 95 5.79 4.50 19.22
CA VAL A 95 6.53 4.75 17.99
C VAL A 95 6.12 6.08 17.35
N CYS A 96 4.84 6.41 17.44
CA CYS A 96 4.27 7.68 16.98
C CYS A 96 4.69 8.78 17.95
N GLN A 97 5.25 9.85 17.41
CA GLN A 97 5.64 11.03 18.22
C GLN A 97 4.65 12.18 18.04
N GLN A 98 3.60 11.97 17.25
CA GLN A 98 2.55 12.96 17.03
C GLN A 98 1.45 12.82 18.09
N ASP A 99 0.62 13.84 18.17
CA ASP A 99 -0.59 13.82 18.97
C ASP A 99 -1.48 12.64 18.50
N THR A 100 -1.98 11.85 19.43
CA THR A 100 -2.78 10.63 19.19
C THR A 100 -4.01 10.84 18.31
N LEU A 101 -4.40 12.09 18.08
CA LEU A 101 -5.51 12.49 17.21
C LEU A 101 -5.09 12.82 15.78
N ALA A 102 -3.78 12.94 15.50
CA ALA A 102 -3.30 13.26 14.16
C ALA A 102 -3.51 12.07 13.20
N PRO A 103 -3.97 12.31 11.96
CA PRO A 103 -4.09 11.24 10.99
C PRO A 103 -2.71 10.70 10.59
N VAL A 104 -2.60 9.39 10.44
CA VAL A 104 -1.43 8.71 9.90
C VAL A 104 -1.73 8.17 8.51
N GLY A 105 -0.71 8.05 7.68
CA GLY A 105 -0.83 7.41 6.38
C GLY A 105 -0.69 5.88 6.50
N LYS A 106 -1.43 5.14 5.68
CA LYS A 106 -1.25 3.71 5.51
C LYS A 106 -1.10 3.36 4.04
N ILE A 107 0.03 2.74 3.66
CA ILE A 107 0.13 2.04 2.38
C ILE A 107 -0.48 0.66 2.60
N GLN A 108 -1.67 0.45 2.04
CA GLN A 108 -2.46 -0.76 2.27
C GLN A 108 -2.00 -1.91 1.40
N SER A 109 -1.74 -1.63 0.12
CA SER A 109 -1.34 -2.66 -0.84
C SER A 109 -0.59 -2.04 -2.02
N VAL A 110 0.37 -2.78 -2.55
CA VAL A 110 1.07 -2.45 -3.80
C VAL A 110 1.38 -3.74 -4.53
N GLY A 111 1.08 -3.77 -5.82
CA GLY A 111 1.34 -4.94 -6.65
C GLY A 111 1.81 -4.56 -8.05
N ILE A 112 2.68 -5.42 -8.61
CA ILE A 112 3.17 -5.28 -9.99
C ILE A 112 2.95 -6.62 -10.70
N LYS A 113 2.32 -6.55 -11.87
CA LYS A 113 2.14 -7.68 -12.79
C LYS A 113 3.51 -8.31 -13.08
N GLU A 114 3.58 -9.61 -13.10
CA GLU A 114 4.84 -10.37 -13.18
C GLU A 114 5.75 -9.90 -14.32
N ALA A 115 5.18 -9.66 -15.50
CA ALA A 115 5.91 -9.19 -16.69
C ALA A 115 6.62 -7.84 -16.51
N PHE A 116 6.23 -7.04 -15.51
CA PHE A 116 6.79 -5.71 -15.24
C PHE A 116 7.59 -5.64 -13.94
N ARG A 117 7.84 -6.77 -13.26
CA ARG A 117 8.63 -6.81 -12.03
C ARG A 117 10.11 -6.50 -12.30
N ARG A 118 10.87 -6.23 -11.24
CA ARG A 118 12.32 -5.93 -11.26
C ARG A 118 12.74 -4.66 -12.01
N GLN A 119 11.81 -3.75 -12.27
CA GLN A 119 12.04 -2.47 -12.94
C GLN A 119 11.97 -1.25 -11.99
N GLY A 120 11.99 -1.46 -10.68
CA GLY A 120 11.90 -0.39 -9.67
C GLY A 120 10.50 0.22 -9.49
N LEU A 121 9.48 -0.31 -10.16
CA LEU A 121 8.13 0.26 -10.17
C LEU A 121 7.50 0.33 -8.77
N VAL A 122 7.69 -0.71 -7.92
CA VAL A 122 7.19 -0.69 -6.54
C VAL A 122 7.78 0.47 -5.75
N VAL A 123 9.10 0.66 -5.85
CA VAL A 123 9.81 1.75 -5.16
C VAL A 123 9.28 3.11 -5.62
N TRP A 124 9.06 3.25 -6.93
CA TRP A 124 8.51 4.48 -7.48
C TRP A 124 7.09 4.75 -6.98
N LEU A 125 6.21 3.75 -6.98
CA LEU A 125 4.84 3.85 -6.45
C LEU A 125 4.83 4.24 -4.97
N MET A 126 5.65 3.58 -4.15
CA MET A 126 5.77 3.90 -2.72
C MET A 126 6.29 5.33 -2.51
N LYS A 127 7.31 5.77 -3.25
CA LYS A 127 7.82 7.15 -3.19
C LYS A 127 6.76 8.16 -3.64
N TYR A 128 5.92 7.80 -4.61
CA TYR A 128 4.79 8.62 -5.01
C TYR A 128 3.79 8.80 -3.86
N ALA A 129 3.34 7.69 -3.25
CA ALA A 129 2.41 7.74 -2.12
C ALA A 129 2.98 8.54 -0.93
N LEU A 130 4.28 8.36 -0.61
CA LEU A 130 4.95 9.11 0.44
C LEU A 130 4.97 10.62 0.16
N ARG A 131 5.12 11.05 -1.10
CA ARG A 131 4.99 12.46 -1.47
C ARG A 131 3.58 12.97 -1.28
N GLN A 132 2.56 12.18 -1.68
CA GLN A 132 1.15 12.55 -1.49
C GLN A 132 0.81 12.73 -0.01
N PHE A 133 1.33 11.87 0.86
CA PHE A 133 1.20 12.03 2.31
C PHE A 133 1.88 13.32 2.80
N ALA A 134 3.13 13.58 2.38
CA ALA A 134 3.84 14.80 2.74
C ALA A 134 3.12 16.09 2.30
N GLU A 135 2.53 16.09 1.10
CA GLU A 135 1.76 17.20 0.54
C GLU A 135 0.46 17.46 1.33
N LYS A 136 -0.09 16.42 1.97
CA LYS A 136 -1.24 16.51 2.89
C LYS A 136 -0.85 16.81 4.35
N GLY A 137 0.44 17.04 4.64
CA GLY A 137 0.93 17.29 6.00
C GLY A 137 0.98 16.03 6.88
N ILE A 138 0.91 14.83 6.30
CA ILE A 138 0.98 13.58 7.04
C ILE A 138 2.45 13.23 7.30
N GLY A 139 2.85 13.27 8.57
CA GLY A 139 4.23 13.04 9.01
C GLY A 139 4.59 11.58 9.26
N GLU A 140 3.61 10.70 9.41
CA GLU A 140 3.82 9.31 9.81
C GLU A 140 3.07 8.34 8.89
N VAL A 141 3.78 7.31 8.40
CA VAL A 141 3.23 6.34 7.43
C VAL A 141 3.56 4.92 7.86
N PHE A 142 2.55 4.07 7.87
CA PHE A 142 2.64 2.65 8.15
C PHE A 142 2.46 1.80 6.89
N ILE A 143 3.07 0.62 6.90
CA ILE A 143 2.79 -0.47 5.97
C ILE A 143 2.86 -1.80 6.72
N ILE A 144 1.89 -2.67 6.47
CA ILE A 144 1.79 -4.00 7.07
C ILE A 144 2.02 -5.01 5.95
N CYS A 145 3.11 -5.76 6.03
CA CYS A 145 3.55 -6.68 5.00
C CYS A 145 3.39 -8.14 5.42
N TRP A 146 3.07 -9.03 4.50
CA TRP A 146 3.15 -10.45 4.72
C TRP A 146 4.58 -10.90 4.99
N ASN A 147 4.75 -11.71 6.00
CA ASN A 147 5.94 -12.52 6.22
C ASN A 147 5.63 -13.96 5.77
N ALA A 148 6.00 -14.27 4.55
CA ALA A 148 5.75 -15.55 3.92
C ALA A 148 6.96 -16.46 4.08
N GLY A 149 6.93 -17.35 5.07
CA GLY A 149 8.03 -18.28 5.33
C GLY A 149 9.36 -17.59 5.65
N GLY A 150 9.32 -16.48 6.41
CA GLY A 150 10.50 -15.71 6.80
C GLY A 150 10.95 -14.68 5.74
N LYS A 151 10.17 -14.47 4.69
CA LYS A 151 10.49 -13.50 3.63
C LYS A 151 9.38 -12.45 3.50
N VAL A 152 9.78 -11.19 3.44
CA VAL A 152 8.89 -10.06 3.13
C VAL A 152 9.08 -9.69 1.65
N PRO A 153 8.07 -9.90 0.78
CA PRO A 153 8.21 -9.63 -0.66
C PRO A 153 8.62 -8.19 -1.00
N LEU A 154 8.28 -7.24 -0.14
CA LEU A 154 8.57 -5.81 -0.31
C LEU A 154 9.86 -5.36 0.37
N GLU A 155 10.66 -6.25 0.98
CA GLU A 155 11.82 -5.90 1.81
C GLU A 155 12.77 -4.90 1.13
N ARG A 156 13.17 -5.17 -0.10
CA ARG A 156 14.04 -4.25 -0.86
C ARG A 156 13.41 -2.87 -1.05
N ALA A 157 12.13 -2.82 -1.40
CA ALA A 157 11.43 -1.54 -1.60
C ALA A 157 11.27 -0.77 -0.28
N LEU A 158 11.03 -1.47 0.82
CA LEU A 158 10.99 -0.87 2.16
C LEU A 158 12.34 -0.25 2.54
N GLN A 159 13.44 -0.96 2.32
CA GLN A 159 14.80 -0.47 2.55
C GLN A 159 15.10 0.77 1.68
N GLU A 160 14.83 0.72 0.38
CA GLU A 160 15.05 1.85 -0.54
C GLU A 160 14.16 3.07 -0.21
N CYS A 161 12.96 2.85 0.33
CA CYS A 161 12.08 3.90 0.83
C CYS A 161 12.38 4.31 2.27
N LYS A 162 13.37 3.68 2.94
CA LYS A 162 13.79 3.97 4.32
C LYS A 162 12.66 3.79 5.32
N PHE A 163 11.88 2.73 5.19
CA PHE A 163 10.99 2.26 6.24
C PHE A 163 11.79 1.53 7.32
N VAL A 164 11.39 1.69 8.57
CA VAL A 164 11.96 1.00 9.72
C VAL A 164 11.01 -0.11 10.15
N HIS A 165 11.52 -1.31 10.35
CA HIS A 165 10.76 -2.40 10.95
C HIS A 165 10.48 -2.08 12.42
N LEU A 166 9.23 -2.29 12.85
CA LEU A 166 8.81 -2.05 14.23
C LEU A 166 8.63 -3.33 15.02
N PHE A 167 7.77 -4.20 14.50
CA PHE A 167 7.41 -5.45 15.18
C PHE A 167 6.73 -6.42 14.21
N SER A 168 6.66 -7.68 14.65
CA SER A 168 5.89 -8.73 13.98
C SER A 168 4.54 -8.92 14.69
N ALA A 169 3.48 -9.11 13.90
CA ALA A 169 2.15 -9.43 14.39
C ALA A 169 1.74 -10.84 13.90
N LYS A 170 1.24 -11.66 14.82
CA LYS A 170 0.98 -13.08 14.56
C LYS A 170 -0.35 -13.30 13.84
N MET A 171 -0.30 -13.96 12.69
CA MET A 171 -1.46 -14.55 12.00
C MET A 171 -2.67 -13.58 11.86
N ILE A 172 -2.42 -12.30 11.57
CA ILE A 172 -3.50 -11.28 11.55
C ILE A 172 -4.58 -11.57 10.50
N TRP A 173 -4.24 -12.29 9.44
CA TRP A 173 -5.16 -12.67 8.36
C TRP A 173 -5.89 -14.00 8.59
N TYR A 174 -5.61 -14.72 9.69
CA TYR A 174 -6.19 -16.05 9.95
C TYR A 174 -7.72 -16.07 9.98
N ASN A 175 -8.36 -14.97 10.41
CA ASN A 175 -9.82 -14.86 10.47
C ASN A 175 -10.48 -14.44 9.16
N LYS A 176 -9.69 -14.09 8.12
CA LYS A 176 -10.23 -13.82 6.78
C LYS A 176 -10.46 -15.13 6.05
N LYS A 177 -11.64 -15.75 6.28
CA LYS A 177 -11.98 -17.10 5.80
C LYS A 177 -12.02 -17.21 4.27
N GLU A 178 -12.38 -16.13 3.58
CA GLU A 178 -12.43 -16.08 2.12
C GLU A 178 -11.04 -15.94 1.48
N LEU A 179 -10.02 -15.51 2.24
CA LEU A 179 -8.67 -15.36 1.73
C LEU A 179 -8.01 -16.70 1.45
N TYR A 180 -7.73 -16.97 0.19
CA TYR A 180 -6.82 -18.04 -0.21
C TYR A 180 -5.38 -17.54 -0.26
N CYS A 181 -4.59 -17.92 0.73
CA CYS A 181 -3.19 -17.53 0.82
C CYS A 181 -2.32 -18.42 -0.11
N PRO A 182 -1.57 -17.84 -1.06
CA PRO A 182 -0.74 -18.60 -1.99
C PRO A 182 0.42 -19.35 -1.31
N TYR A 183 0.86 -18.87 -0.15
CA TYR A 183 1.92 -19.51 0.63
C TYR A 183 1.41 -20.67 1.49
N CYS A 184 0.28 -20.47 2.18
CA CYS A 184 -0.31 -21.48 3.04
C CYS A 184 -1.17 -22.48 2.25
N LYS A 185 -1.44 -22.20 0.97
CA LYS A 185 -2.35 -22.98 0.08
C LYS A 185 -3.72 -23.20 0.71
N GLY A 186 -4.30 -22.13 1.24
CA GLY A 186 -5.56 -22.11 1.95
C GLY A 186 -5.61 -21.00 2.98
N LEU A 187 -6.21 -21.27 4.14
CA LEU A 187 -6.34 -20.29 5.23
C LEU A 187 -4.99 -19.73 5.65
N CYS A 188 -4.89 -18.40 5.72
CA CYS A 188 -3.62 -17.72 5.95
C CYS A 188 -3.12 -17.89 7.39
N LYS A 189 -1.91 -18.46 7.53
CA LYS A 189 -1.18 -18.62 8.80
C LYS A 189 0.11 -17.79 8.83
N CYS A 190 0.29 -16.91 7.85
CA CYS A 190 1.46 -16.04 7.78
C CYS A 190 1.41 -14.98 8.87
N ASP A 191 2.58 -14.64 9.39
CA ASP A 191 2.75 -13.48 10.25
C ASP A 191 2.76 -12.20 9.41
N ALA A 192 2.63 -11.07 10.07
CA ALA A 192 2.77 -9.75 9.49
C ALA A 192 3.99 -9.04 10.05
N GLU A 193 4.67 -8.29 9.20
CA GLU A 193 5.73 -7.37 9.61
C GLU A 193 5.24 -5.94 9.45
N VAL A 194 5.28 -5.19 10.53
CA VAL A 194 4.82 -3.80 10.56
C VAL A 194 6.02 -2.88 10.42
N TYR A 195 5.95 -2.03 9.42
CA TYR A 195 6.97 -1.04 9.12
C TYR A 195 6.40 0.37 9.23
N PHE A 196 7.29 1.29 9.57
CA PHE A 196 6.97 2.69 9.83
C PHE A 196 7.96 3.61 9.15
N LYS A 197 7.48 4.79 8.76
CA LYS A 197 8.33 5.84 8.22
C LYS A 197 7.85 7.21 8.65
N LYS A 198 8.78 8.04 9.16
CA LYS A 198 8.57 9.48 9.29
C LYS A 198 8.79 10.15 7.94
N VAL A 199 7.79 10.90 7.50
CA VAL A 199 7.82 11.70 6.29
C VAL A 199 8.06 13.14 6.70
N LYS A 200 9.14 13.75 6.20
CA LYS A 200 9.41 15.17 6.47
C LYS A 200 8.42 16.02 5.68
N GLU A 201 7.75 16.93 6.36
CA GLU A 201 7.01 18.01 5.71
C GLU A 201 7.91 18.71 4.70
N ARG A 202 7.43 18.90 3.49
CA ARG A 202 8.04 19.89 2.60
C ARG A 202 7.70 21.25 3.16
N ASN A 203 8.68 21.95 3.71
CA ASN A 203 8.56 23.38 3.96
C ASN A 203 8.22 24.07 2.62
N CYS A 204 6.94 24.18 2.34
CA CYS A 204 6.44 25.03 1.27
C CYS A 204 6.65 26.47 1.74
N LYS A 205 7.84 27.01 1.53
CA LYS A 205 8.04 28.46 1.66
C LYS A 205 7.09 29.10 0.66
N ARG A 206 5.94 29.57 1.18
CA ARG A 206 5.10 30.52 0.43
C ARG A 206 6.01 31.72 0.09
N LYS A 207 6.34 31.85 -1.18
CA LYS A 207 6.84 33.11 -1.75
C LYS A 207 5.65 33.95 -2.16
#